data_254c9e87ebcc214bb0183fe84c022582
#
_entry.id   254c9e87ebcc214bb0183fe84c022582
#
_cell.length_a   1.000
_cell.length_b   1.000
_cell.length_c   1.000
_cell.angle_alpha   90.00
_cell.angle_beta   90.00
_cell.angle_gamma   90.00
#
_symmetry.space_group_name_H-M   'P 1'
#
loop_
_entity.id
_entity.type
_entity.pdbx_description
1 polymer ?
#
loop_
_entity_poly.entity_id
_entity_poly.type
_entity_poly.pdbx_seq_one_letter_code
_entity_poly.pdbx_strand_id
1 'polypeptide(L)'
;MNSIHVEHDALAALRLELVSAAGRRSAKRRTTRRKVIAVAVAALLLAATAATAALTHFSTGVGAVDRLLEIDVPASRRPGPGSASEPLHVRIGDGNYQTVAYLARDGSVCIASAERHRGSVRGSFGGCPSLEDVNRRVQRRGAVWYGGSAGPDQRTYQLIVGGEVTSVRPLGDGDWNVLITRPWTPHARGARPLKLVVVIDDRNIDVGGDGVQQDEMYLLDAPLPRLELTYANGSSRIARAP
;
A
#
# COMPACT_ATOMS: atom_id res chain seq x y z
N MET A 1 93.64 -9.07 19.74
CA MET A 1 92.62 -10.04 19.39
C MET A 1 91.24 -9.66 19.99
N ASN A 2 90.72 -8.43 19.81
CA ASN A 2 89.48 -8.00 20.44
C ASN A 2 88.37 -7.43 19.45
N SER A 3 88.64 -7.48 18.13
CA SER A 3 87.67 -6.86 17.17
C SER A 3 86.49 -7.76 16.72
N ILE A 4 86.61 -9.07 16.90
CA ILE A 4 85.57 -10.01 16.37
C ILE A 4 84.40 -10.13 17.31
N HIS A 5 84.47 -9.86 18.58
CA HIS A 5 83.38 -9.95 19.52
C HIS A 5 82.40 -8.78 19.43
N VAL A 6 82.88 -7.58 19.08
CA VAL A 6 82.02 -6.36 18.99
C VAL A 6 81.11 -6.41 17.78
N GLU A 7 81.56 -7.02 16.68
CA GLU A 7 80.65 -7.16 15.47
C GLU A 7 79.51 -8.15 15.68
N HIS A 8 79.72 -9.22 16.45
CA HIS A 8 78.69 -10.20 16.73
C HIS A 8 77.60 -9.64 17.61
N ASP A 9 77.89 -8.82 18.61
CA ASP A 9 76.92 -8.20 19.49
C ASP A 9 76.12 -7.12 18.77
N ALA A 10 76.68 -6.36 17.87
CA ALA A 10 76.03 -5.36 17.05
C ALA A 10 75.03 -6.00 16.07
N LEU A 11 75.40 -7.13 15.45
CA LEU A 11 74.51 -7.88 14.56
C LEU A 11 73.35 -8.55 15.30
N ALA A 12 73.57 -9.02 16.53
CA ALA A 12 72.53 -9.58 17.39
C ALA A 12 71.49 -8.51 17.81
N ALA A 13 72.01 -7.32 18.19
CA ALA A 13 71.12 -6.18 18.52
C ALA A 13 70.26 -5.70 17.34
N LEU A 14 70.83 -5.63 16.14
CA LEU A 14 70.15 -5.24 14.93
C LEU A 14 69.07 -6.25 14.53
N ARG A 15 69.32 -7.55 14.71
CA ARG A 15 68.32 -8.60 14.51
C ARG A 15 67.11 -8.47 15.46
N LEU A 16 67.38 -8.20 16.73
CA LEU A 16 66.35 -8.02 17.74
C LEU A 16 65.48 -6.80 17.44
N GLU A 17 66.04 -5.69 17.00
CA GLU A 17 65.31 -4.49 16.59
C GLU A 17 64.46 -4.74 15.36
N LEU A 18 64.94 -5.42 14.33
CA LEU A 18 64.21 -5.76 13.12
C LEU A 18 63.00 -6.67 13.39
N VAL A 19 63.20 -7.69 14.25
CA VAL A 19 62.09 -8.60 14.65
C VAL A 19 61.05 -7.85 15.45
N SER A 20 61.47 -6.95 16.37
CA SER A 20 60.54 -6.14 17.15
C SER A 20 59.80 -5.10 16.30
N ALA A 21 60.43 -4.52 15.30
CA ALA A 21 59.80 -3.59 14.34
C ALA A 21 58.82 -4.30 13.40
N ALA A 22 59.15 -5.51 12.93
CA ALA A 22 58.27 -6.33 12.13
C ALA A 22 57.05 -6.79 12.93
N GLY A 23 57.20 -7.16 14.19
CA GLY A 23 56.12 -7.51 15.11
C GLY A 23 55.16 -6.35 15.36
N ARG A 24 55.69 -5.14 15.56
CA ARG A 24 54.88 -3.92 15.73
C ARG A 24 54.07 -3.55 14.47
N ARG A 25 54.67 -3.71 13.29
CA ARG A 25 53.96 -3.46 11.99
C ARG A 25 52.88 -4.50 11.74
N SER A 26 53.08 -5.76 12.05
CA SER A 26 52.07 -6.82 11.87
C SER A 26 50.89 -6.68 12.84
N ALA A 27 51.14 -6.30 14.09
CA ALA A 27 50.12 -6.03 15.08
C ALA A 27 49.24 -4.82 14.69
N LYS A 28 49.87 -3.74 14.20
CA LYS A 28 49.15 -2.54 13.73
C LYS A 28 48.27 -2.83 12.50
N ARG A 29 48.72 -3.68 11.57
CA ARG A 29 47.93 -4.13 10.41
C ARG A 29 46.76 -5.03 10.83
N ARG A 30 46.94 -5.90 11.82
CA ARG A 30 45.84 -6.76 12.33
C ARG A 30 44.73 -5.95 13.02
N THR A 31 45.09 -4.94 13.82
CA THR A 31 44.12 -4.08 14.50
C THR A 31 43.37 -3.19 13.49
N THR A 32 44.03 -2.68 12.47
CA THR A 32 43.41 -1.89 11.41
C THR A 32 42.43 -2.75 10.58
N ARG A 33 42.84 -3.98 10.19
CA ARG A 33 41.92 -4.92 9.49
C ARG A 33 40.70 -5.28 10.33
N ARG A 34 40.86 -5.54 11.63
CA ARG A 34 39.72 -5.83 12.53
C ARG A 34 38.76 -4.65 12.65
N LYS A 35 39.28 -3.42 12.73
CA LYS A 35 38.47 -2.22 12.76
C LYS A 35 37.70 -2.00 11.44
N VAL A 36 38.34 -2.19 10.30
CA VAL A 36 37.69 -2.07 8.98
C VAL A 36 36.60 -3.13 8.80
N ILE A 37 36.87 -4.39 9.21
CA ILE A 37 35.84 -5.45 9.14
C ILE A 37 34.68 -5.14 10.09
N ALA A 38 34.94 -4.67 11.31
CA ALA A 38 33.88 -4.31 12.25
C ALA A 38 32.99 -3.15 11.73
N VAL A 39 33.60 -2.14 11.12
CA VAL A 39 32.84 -1.02 10.49
C VAL A 39 32.04 -1.50 9.28
N ALA A 40 32.63 -2.36 8.45
CA ALA A 40 31.91 -2.93 7.29
C ALA A 40 30.73 -3.81 7.71
N VAL A 41 30.90 -4.63 8.75
CA VAL A 41 29.78 -5.46 9.29
C VAL A 41 28.71 -4.59 9.93
N ALA A 42 29.08 -3.56 10.68
CA ALA A 42 28.12 -2.60 11.25
C ALA A 42 27.36 -1.83 10.16
N ALA A 43 28.04 -1.40 9.09
CA ALA A 43 27.40 -0.74 7.95
C ALA A 43 26.43 -1.69 7.19
N LEU A 44 26.82 -2.97 7.02
CA LEU A 44 25.95 -3.99 6.42
C LEU A 44 24.72 -4.29 7.29
N LEU A 45 24.88 -4.36 8.60
CA LEU A 45 23.76 -4.56 9.53
C LEU A 45 22.82 -3.35 9.53
N LEU A 46 23.34 -2.13 9.52
CA LEU A 46 22.54 -0.91 9.42
C LEU A 46 21.82 -0.81 8.05
N ALA A 47 22.47 -1.19 6.96
CA ALA A 47 21.84 -1.24 5.64
C ALA A 47 20.76 -2.33 5.58
N ALA A 48 20.95 -3.48 6.20
CA ALA A 48 19.97 -4.55 6.27
C ALA A 48 18.74 -4.13 7.11
N THR A 49 18.96 -3.43 8.24
CA THR A 49 17.83 -2.92 9.07
C THR A 49 17.06 -1.80 8.36
N ALA A 50 17.76 -0.91 7.64
CA ALA A 50 17.10 0.12 6.84
C ALA A 50 16.31 -0.48 5.66
N ALA A 51 16.84 -1.52 5.00
CA ALA A 51 16.14 -2.22 3.92
C ALA A 51 14.91 -2.99 4.45
N THR A 52 14.99 -3.62 5.62
CA THR A 52 13.82 -4.28 6.24
C THR A 52 12.77 -3.28 6.69
N ALA A 53 13.15 -2.13 7.23
CA ALA A 53 12.23 -1.05 7.59
C ALA A 53 11.54 -0.48 6.34
N ALA A 54 12.25 -0.30 5.22
CA ALA A 54 11.67 0.13 3.96
C ALA A 54 10.71 -0.91 3.37
N LEU A 55 10.99 -2.21 3.54
CA LEU A 55 10.13 -3.31 3.07
C LEU A 55 8.86 -3.48 3.91
N THR A 56 8.85 -3.02 5.17
CA THR A 56 7.67 -3.08 6.04
C THR A 56 6.82 -1.82 5.97
N HIS A 57 7.40 -0.72 5.49
CA HIS A 57 6.65 0.54 5.37
C HIS A 57 5.73 0.47 4.15
N PHE A 58 4.46 0.65 4.37
CA PHE A 58 3.45 0.83 3.33
C PHE A 58 2.78 2.18 3.53
N SER A 59 2.31 2.78 2.45
CA SER A 59 1.50 3.98 2.53
C SER A 59 0.59 4.08 1.32
N THR A 60 -0.68 4.36 1.57
CA THR A 60 -1.65 4.74 0.55
C THR A 60 -1.59 6.25 0.25
N GLY A 61 -0.80 7.00 1.00
CA GLY A 61 -0.82 8.46 1.00
C GLY A 61 -1.94 9.06 1.88
N VAL A 62 -2.71 8.22 2.56
CA VAL A 62 -3.86 8.62 3.38
C VAL A 62 -3.71 8.06 4.79
N GLY A 63 -3.29 8.91 5.73
CA GLY A 63 -2.94 8.46 7.08
C GLY A 63 -4.07 7.79 7.87
N ALA A 64 -5.35 8.08 7.58
CA ALA A 64 -6.47 7.35 8.19
C ALA A 64 -6.58 5.93 7.64
N VAL A 65 -6.47 5.76 6.31
CA VAL A 65 -6.49 4.45 5.66
C VAL A 65 -5.28 3.63 6.08
N ASP A 66 -4.08 4.22 6.09
CA ASP A 66 -2.86 3.53 6.52
C ASP A 66 -3.01 2.98 7.95
N ARG A 67 -3.61 3.76 8.84
CA ARG A 67 -3.87 3.32 10.21
C ARG A 67 -4.91 2.20 10.31
N LEU A 68 -5.99 2.28 9.53
CA LEU A 68 -6.98 1.21 9.44
C LEU A 68 -6.32 -0.10 8.97
N LEU A 69 -5.55 -0.03 7.88
CA LEU A 69 -4.88 -1.20 7.31
C LEU A 69 -3.81 -1.78 8.25
N GLU A 70 -3.17 -0.95 9.07
CA GLU A 70 -2.22 -1.41 10.08
C GLU A 70 -2.89 -2.25 11.17
N ILE A 71 -4.10 -1.87 11.60
CA ILE A 71 -4.83 -2.50 12.70
C ILE A 71 -5.56 -3.75 12.21
N ASP A 72 -6.32 -3.64 11.13
CA ASP A 72 -7.35 -4.63 10.77
C ASP A 72 -6.96 -5.57 9.63
N VAL A 73 -5.82 -5.30 8.95
CA VAL A 73 -5.48 -6.03 7.73
C VAL A 73 -4.16 -6.79 7.84
N PRO A 74 -4.13 -8.09 7.50
CA PRO A 74 -2.90 -8.88 7.47
C PRO A 74 -1.83 -8.26 6.58
N ALA A 75 -0.56 -8.42 6.94
CA ALA A 75 0.58 -7.81 6.24
C ALA A 75 0.63 -8.14 4.72
N SER A 76 0.17 -9.33 4.31
CA SER A 76 0.08 -9.75 2.91
C SER A 76 -0.93 -8.94 2.11
N ARG A 77 -1.98 -8.44 2.75
CA ARG A 77 -3.04 -7.64 2.12
C ARG A 77 -2.85 -6.14 2.24
N ARG A 78 -1.76 -5.69 2.87
CA ARG A 78 -1.39 -4.28 2.90
C ARG A 78 -0.80 -3.85 1.56
N PRO A 79 -0.93 -2.56 1.20
CA PRO A 79 -0.40 -2.06 -0.06
C PRO A 79 1.10 -2.25 -0.20
N GLY A 80 1.55 -2.51 -1.42
CA GLY A 80 2.95 -2.35 -1.79
C GLY A 80 3.32 -0.87 -1.96
N PRO A 81 4.62 -0.53 -2.02
CA PRO A 81 5.05 0.85 -2.28
C PRO A 81 4.49 1.39 -3.59
N GLY A 82 3.89 2.60 -3.56
CA GLY A 82 3.37 3.26 -4.76
C GLY A 82 2.23 2.53 -5.48
N SER A 83 1.53 1.62 -4.79
CA SER A 83 0.52 0.75 -5.40
C SER A 83 -0.93 1.23 -5.22
N ALA A 84 -1.15 2.42 -4.65
CA ALA A 84 -2.47 2.98 -4.40
C ALA A 84 -2.90 4.01 -5.46
N SER A 85 -4.21 4.12 -5.66
CA SER A 85 -4.84 5.20 -6.42
C SER A 85 -4.74 6.54 -5.66
N GLU A 86 -5.03 7.65 -6.33
CA GLU A 86 -5.35 8.88 -5.59
C GLU A 86 -6.59 8.66 -4.72
N PRO A 87 -6.68 9.32 -3.55
CA PRO A 87 -7.84 9.19 -2.67
C PRO A 87 -9.06 9.94 -3.23
N LEU A 88 -10.23 9.33 -3.08
CA LEU A 88 -11.51 10.02 -3.21
C LEU A 88 -11.99 10.47 -1.84
N HIS A 89 -12.44 11.73 -1.77
CA HIS A 89 -13.05 12.28 -0.57
C HIS A 89 -14.57 12.06 -0.66
N VAL A 90 -15.09 11.25 0.24
CA VAL A 90 -16.50 10.82 0.26
C VAL A 90 -17.14 11.32 1.56
N ARG A 91 -18.19 12.11 1.46
CA ARG A 91 -18.99 12.48 2.61
C ARG A 91 -20.12 11.48 2.76
N ILE A 92 -20.26 10.89 3.96
CA ILE A 92 -21.32 9.95 4.30
C ILE A 92 -21.90 10.41 5.64
N GLY A 93 -23.13 10.94 5.61
CA GLY A 93 -23.70 11.61 6.77
C GLY A 93 -22.78 12.76 7.26
N ASP A 94 -22.39 12.72 8.52
CA ASP A 94 -21.46 13.68 9.12
C ASP A 94 -19.98 13.29 8.95
N GLY A 95 -19.69 12.11 8.44
CA GLY A 95 -18.34 11.58 8.24
C GLY A 95 -17.67 12.03 6.96
N ASN A 96 -16.37 12.32 7.01
CA ASN A 96 -15.53 12.61 5.86
C ASN A 96 -14.55 11.45 5.63
N TYR A 97 -14.92 10.55 4.76
CA TYR A 97 -14.13 9.36 4.42
C TYR A 97 -13.15 9.64 3.29
N GLN A 98 -12.01 9.02 3.37
CA GLN A 98 -11.06 8.94 2.27
C GLN A 98 -11.02 7.49 1.78
N THR A 99 -11.34 7.31 0.50
CA THR A 99 -11.41 5.99 -0.12
C THR A 99 -10.28 5.84 -1.13
N VAL A 100 -9.55 4.74 -1.06
CA VAL A 100 -8.46 4.40 -2.00
C VAL A 100 -8.63 2.98 -2.50
N ALA A 101 -8.22 2.74 -3.75
CA ALA A 101 -7.94 1.41 -4.26
C ALA A 101 -6.44 1.16 -4.26
N TYR A 102 -6.02 -0.06 -4.00
CA TYR A 102 -4.60 -0.39 -4.00
C TYR A 102 -4.33 -1.84 -4.40
N LEU A 103 -3.12 -2.09 -4.87
CA LEU A 103 -2.61 -3.44 -5.07
C LEU A 103 -1.94 -3.91 -3.78
N ALA A 104 -2.45 -4.97 -3.20
CA ALA A 104 -1.88 -5.61 -2.03
C ALA A 104 -0.63 -6.43 -2.39
N ARG A 105 0.20 -6.75 -1.40
CA ARG A 105 1.43 -7.53 -1.59
C ARG A 105 1.19 -8.95 -2.10
N ASP A 106 0.02 -9.52 -1.82
CA ASP A 106 -0.41 -10.84 -2.33
C ASP A 106 -0.92 -10.81 -3.77
N GLY A 107 -0.90 -9.63 -4.43
CA GLY A 107 -1.37 -9.44 -5.80
C GLY A 107 -2.87 -9.23 -5.94
N SER A 108 -3.60 -9.07 -4.84
CA SER A 108 -5.01 -8.72 -4.87
C SER A 108 -5.22 -7.21 -4.98
N VAL A 109 -6.34 -6.81 -5.58
CA VAL A 109 -6.78 -5.41 -5.65
C VAL A 109 -7.83 -5.19 -4.59
N CYS A 110 -7.57 -4.26 -3.68
CA CYS A 110 -8.43 -3.98 -2.53
C CYS A 110 -8.91 -2.54 -2.54
N ILE A 111 -10.02 -2.28 -1.86
CA ILE A 111 -10.50 -0.92 -1.57
C ILE A 111 -10.59 -0.77 -0.05
N ALA A 112 -10.15 0.38 0.44
CA ALA A 112 -10.30 0.77 1.83
C ALA A 112 -10.84 2.19 1.93
N SER A 113 -11.74 2.40 2.88
CA SER A 113 -12.32 3.70 3.21
C SER A 113 -12.14 3.97 4.69
N ALA A 114 -11.61 5.12 5.04
CA ALA A 114 -11.42 5.47 6.44
C ALA A 114 -11.61 6.98 6.68
N GLU A 115 -12.04 7.29 7.91
CA GLU A 115 -12.08 8.65 8.44
C GLU A 115 -11.36 8.73 9.79
N ARG A 116 -10.93 9.94 10.16
CA ARG A 116 -10.54 10.24 11.54
C ARG A 116 -11.72 10.85 12.29
N HIS A 117 -12.15 10.19 13.33
CA HIS A 117 -13.20 10.69 14.20
C HIS A 117 -12.72 10.72 15.66
N ARG A 118 -12.64 11.92 16.27
CA ARG A 118 -12.29 12.14 17.69
C ARG A 118 -11.05 11.35 18.16
N GLY A 119 -10.00 11.27 17.33
CA GLY A 119 -8.74 10.58 17.66
C GLY A 119 -8.73 9.09 17.38
N SER A 120 -9.85 8.49 16.99
CA SER A 120 -9.96 7.12 16.48
C SER A 120 -10.01 7.09 14.95
N VAL A 121 -9.80 5.92 14.37
CA VAL A 121 -10.03 5.67 12.95
C VAL A 121 -11.25 4.77 12.82
N ARG A 122 -12.17 5.16 11.97
CA ARG A 122 -13.32 4.36 11.56
C ARG A 122 -13.21 4.10 10.06
N GLY A 123 -13.62 2.92 9.63
CA GLY A 123 -13.56 2.64 8.22
C GLY A 123 -14.02 1.25 7.87
N SER A 124 -13.96 0.98 6.58
CA SER A 124 -14.30 -0.31 6.01
C SER A 124 -13.22 -0.76 5.04
N PHE A 125 -13.11 -2.06 4.93
CA PHE A 125 -12.20 -2.73 4.04
C PHE A 125 -13.02 -3.70 3.18
N GLY A 126 -12.98 -3.52 1.87
CA GLY A 126 -13.74 -4.34 0.92
C GLY A 126 -13.03 -5.64 0.58
N GLY A 127 -13.75 -6.53 -0.12
CA GLY A 127 -13.18 -7.75 -0.69
C GLY A 127 -11.95 -7.47 -1.57
N CYS A 128 -11.02 -8.43 -1.65
CA CYS A 128 -9.77 -8.29 -2.39
C CYS A 128 -9.65 -9.38 -3.47
N PRO A 129 -10.29 -9.25 -4.64
CA PRO A 129 -10.06 -10.17 -5.74
C PRO A 129 -8.64 -10.04 -6.29
N SER A 130 -8.11 -11.10 -6.90
CA SER A 130 -6.80 -11.02 -7.58
C SER A 130 -6.82 -10.01 -8.72
N LEU A 131 -5.67 -9.40 -9.04
CA LEU A 131 -5.55 -8.47 -10.16
C LEU A 131 -5.99 -9.10 -11.48
N GLU A 132 -5.70 -10.39 -11.69
CA GLU A 132 -6.13 -11.12 -12.87
C GLU A 132 -7.67 -11.19 -12.96
N ASP A 133 -8.33 -11.49 -11.83
CA ASP A 133 -9.80 -11.54 -11.77
C ASP A 133 -10.42 -10.15 -12.00
N VAL A 134 -9.82 -9.11 -11.43
CA VAL A 134 -10.23 -7.72 -11.70
C VAL A 134 -10.13 -7.39 -13.18
N ASN A 135 -8.98 -7.63 -13.81
CA ASN A 135 -8.78 -7.39 -15.23
C ASN A 135 -9.81 -8.15 -16.10
N ARG A 136 -10.03 -9.43 -15.80
CA ARG A 136 -11.00 -10.28 -16.49
C ARG A 136 -12.44 -9.77 -16.36
N ARG A 137 -12.86 -9.38 -15.14
CA ARG A 137 -14.21 -8.87 -14.89
C ARG A 137 -14.42 -7.49 -15.52
N VAL A 138 -13.46 -6.58 -15.40
CA VAL A 138 -13.50 -5.28 -16.07
C VAL A 138 -13.70 -5.45 -17.59
N GLN A 139 -12.94 -6.35 -18.22
CA GLN A 139 -13.10 -6.63 -19.65
C GLN A 139 -14.48 -7.20 -20.00
N ARG A 140 -14.97 -8.17 -19.21
CA ARG A 140 -16.23 -8.88 -19.51
C ARG A 140 -17.47 -8.10 -19.10
N ARG A 141 -17.44 -7.41 -17.96
CA ARG A 141 -18.62 -6.78 -17.35
C ARG A 141 -18.53 -5.25 -17.29
N GLY A 142 -17.37 -4.67 -17.60
CA GLY A 142 -17.09 -3.23 -17.50
C GLY A 142 -16.64 -2.78 -16.12
N ALA A 143 -17.04 -3.47 -15.07
CA ALA A 143 -16.74 -3.10 -13.69
C ALA A 143 -16.57 -4.32 -12.77
N VAL A 144 -15.89 -4.10 -11.64
CA VAL A 144 -15.83 -5.01 -10.48
C VAL A 144 -16.38 -4.29 -9.27
N TRP A 145 -17.42 -4.85 -8.69
CA TRP A 145 -18.05 -4.34 -7.49
C TRP A 145 -17.35 -4.87 -6.24
N TYR A 146 -17.12 -4.01 -5.27
CA TYR A 146 -16.42 -4.33 -4.02
C TYR A 146 -17.32 -4.30 -2.79
N GLY A 147 -18.50 -3.75 -2.94
CA GLY A 147 -19.45 -3.58 -1.87
C GLY A 147 -19.93 -2.15 -1.76
N GLY A 148 -20.61 -1.86 -0.69
CA GLY A 148 -21.12 -0.54 -0.39
C GLY A 148 -21.34 -0.39 1.10
N SER A 149 -21.55 0.82 1.54
CA SER A 149 -22.00 1.15 2.88
C SER A 149 -23.35 1.86 2.79
N ALA A 150 -24.20 1.65 3.78
CA ALA A 150 -25.43 2.40 3.95
C ALA A 150 -25.40 3.13 5.29
N GLY A 151 -25.66 4.42 5.24
CA GLY A 151 -26.10 5.19 6.40
C GLY A 151 -27.63 5.31 6.39
N PRO A 152 -28.24 5.94 7.40
CA PRO A 152 -29.69 6.14 7.45
C PRO A 152 -30.21 6.91 6.23
N ASP A 153 -29.41 7.84 5.69
CA ASP A 153 -29.84 8.77 4.64
C ASP A 153 -29.04 8.62 3.34
N GLN A 154 -28.14 7.65 3.24
CA GLN A 154 -27.21 7.59 2.12
C GLN A 154 -26.68 6.20 1.88
N ARG A 155 -26.56 5.79 0.61
CA ARG A 155 -25.88 4.56 0.19
C ARG A 155 -24.66 4.87 -0.65
N THR A 156 -23.56 4.16 -0.42
CA THR A 156 -22.37 4.26 -1.24
C THR A 156 -22.05 2.92 -1.86
N TYR A 157 -21.60 2.95 -3.10
CA TYR A 157 -21.17 1.76 -3.83
C TYR A 157 -19.75 1.98 -4.34
N GLN A 158 -18.89 1.00 -4.14
CA GLN A 158 -17.48 1.05 -4.51
C GLN A 158 -17.19 0.05 -5.62
N LEU A 159 -16.54 0.51 -6.68
CA LEU A 159 -16.22 -0.35 -7.81
C LEU A 159 -14.92 0.07 -8.49
N ILE A 160 -14.32 -0.86 -9.22
CA ILE A 160 -13.18 -0.64 -10.10
C ILE A 160 -13.64 -0.76 -11.55
N VAL A 161 -13.24 0.20 -12.37
CA VAL A 161 -13.45 0.21 -13.82
C VAL A 161 -12.11 0.31 -14.56
N GLY A 162 -12.12 0.08 -15.87
CA GLY A 162 -10.94 0.28 -16.71
C GLY A 162 -10.53 1.74 -16.81
N GLY A 163 -9.24 1.99 -17.02
CA GLY A 163 -8.68 3.33 -17.12
C GLY A 163 -9.20 4.14 -18.31
N GLU A 164 -9.72 3.47 -19.33
CA GLU A 164 -10.34 4.05 -20.52
C GLU A 164 -11.76 4.61 -20.29
N VAL A 165 -12.38 4.31 -19.14
CA VAL A 165 -13.70 4.85 -18.79
C VAL A 165 -13.58 6.34 -18.47
N THR A 166 -14.34 7.18 -19.16
CA THR A 166 -14.33 8.64 -19.00
C THR A 166 -15.45 9.16 -18.11
N SER A 167 -16.58 8.46 -18.11
CA SER A 167 -17.70 8.78 -17.21
C SER A 167 -18.45 7.54 -16.77
N VAL A 168 -19.10 7.65 -15.63
CA VAL A 168 -19.98 6.62 -15.05
C VAL A 168 -21.29 7.31 -14.68
N ARG A 169 -22.39 6.80 -15.20
CA ARG A 169 -23.74 7.34 -14.96
C ARG A 169 -24.65 6.24 -14.41
N PRO A 170 -25.18 6.39 -13.20
CA PRO A 170 -26.21 5.51 -12.69
C PRO A 170 -27.48 5.61 -13.54
N LEU A 171 -28.15 4.47 -13.76
CA LEU A 171 -29.39 4.38 -14.48
C LEU A 171 -30.53 4.11 -13.50
N GLY A 172 -31.57 4.92 -13.58
CA GLY A 172 -32.72 4.88 -12.70
C GLY A 172 -32.94 6.20 -11.97
N ASP A 173 -34.06 6.31 -11.30
CA ASP A 173 -34.42 7.48 -10.52
C ASP A 173 -33.56 7.52 -9.23
N GLY A 174 -32.97 8.65 -8.94
CA GLY A 174 -32.15 8.83 -7.73
C GLY A 174 -31.37 10.14 -7.76
N ASP A 175 -30.96 10.58 -6.60
CA ASP A 175 -30.02 11.70 -6.44
C ASP A 175 -28.61 11.12 -6.34
N TRP A 176 -28.01 10.97 -7.52
CA TRP A 176 -26.75 10.27 -7.66
C TRP A 176 -25.56 11.22 -7.74
N ASN A 177 -24.58 11.02 -6.88
CA ASN A 177 -23.27 11.63 -6.99
C ASN A 177 -22.24 10.55 -7.35
N VAL A 178 -21.37 10.84 -8.31
CA VAL A 178 -20.36 9.90 -8.80
C VAL A 178 -18.97 10.54 -8.72
N LEU A 179 -18.09 9.91 -7.95
CA LEU A 179 -16.70 10.27 -7.84
C LEU A 179 -15.85 9.25 -8.57
N ILE A 180 -14.88 9.70 -9.36
CA ILE A 180 -13.98 8.86 -10.13
C ILE A 180 -12.54 9.36 -10.04
N THR A 181 -11.58 8.46 -9.80
CA THR A 181 -10.16 8.80 -9.76
C THR A 181 -9.58 9.00 -11.15
N ARG A 182 -8.40 9.60 -11.21
CA ARG A 182 -7.54 9.46 -12.39
C ARG A 182 -7.15 7.99 -12.60
N PRO A 183 -6.75 7.61 -13.84
CA PRO A 183 -6.22 6.28 -14.07
C PRO A 183 -4.99 6.01 -13.21
N TRP A 184 -4.97 4.88 -12.55
CA TRP A 184 -3.85 4.38 -11.77
C TRP A 184 -3.46 3.00 -12.31
N THR A 185 -2.16 2.74 -12.47
CA THR A 185 -1.67 1.45 -12.94
C THR A 185 -0.99 0.73 -11.78
N PRO A 186 -1.54 -0.40 -11.30
CA PRO A 186 -0.89 -1.21 -10.28
C PRO A 186 0.51 -1.63 -10.71
N HIS A 187 1.48 -1.59 -9.81
CA HIS A 187 2.85 -2.01 -10.08
C HIS A 187 2.97 -3.54 -10.10
N ALA A 188 2.38 -4.18 -11.11
CA ALA A 188 2.45 -5.62 -11.30
C ALA A 188 2.54 -5.98 -12.79
N ARG A 189 3.10 -7.15 -13.08
CA ARG A 189 3.17 -7.66 -14.46
C ARG A 189 1.76 -7.87 -15.04
N GLY A 190 1.52 -7.31 -16.21
CA GLY A 190 0.22 -7.42 -16.91
C GLY A 190 -0.87 -6.52 -16.33
N ALA A 191 -0.53 -5.61 -15.41
CA ALA A 191 -1.47 -4.62 -14.91
C ALA A 191 -1.91 -3.67 -16.03
N ARG A 192 -3.19 -3.32 -16.01
CA ARG A 192 -3.79 -2.31 -16.88
C ARG A 192 -4.18 -1.10 -16.04
N PRO A 193 -4.29 0.07 -16.65
CA PRO A 193 -4.84 1.23 -15.95
C PRO A 193 -6.25 0.94 -15.42
N LEU A 194 -6.48 1.29 -14.17
CA LEU A 194 -7.74 1.11 -13.46
C LEU A 194 -8.18 2.47 -12.88
N LYS A 195 -9.45 2.59 -12.55
CA LYS A 195 -10.01 3.74 -11.81
C LYS A 195 -10.88 3.23 -10.69
N LEU A 196 -10.77 3.87 -9.53
CA LEU A 196 -11.72 3.72 -8.45
C LEU A 196 -12.92 4.63 -8.73
N VAL A 197 -14.10 4.10 -8.54
CA VAL A 197 -15.36 4.84 -8.63
C VAL A 197 -16.13 4.63 -7.34
N VAL A 198 -16.67 5.72 -6.80
CA VAL A 198 -17.64 5.70 -5.70
C VAL A 198 -18.92 6.33 -6.21
N VAL A 199 -20.00 5.57 -6.14
CA VAL A 199 -21.35 6.03 -6.48
C VAL A 199 -22.10 6.23 -5.18
N ILE A 200 -22.69 7.40 -5.02
CA ILE A 200 -23.40 7.81 -3.82
C ILE A 200 -24.88 8.02 -4.21
N ASP A 201 -25.78 7.39 -3.48
CA ASP A 201 -27.22 7.60 -3.57
C ASP A 201 -27.64 8.40 -2.33
N ASP A 202 -27.93 9.68 -2.54
CA ASP A 202 -28.31 10.63 -1.48
C ASP A 202 -29.82 10.63 -1.20
N ARG A 203 -30.57 9.68 -1.74
CA ARG A 203 -31.99 9.57 -1.40
C ARG A 203 -32.15 9.25 0.06
N ASN A 204 -32.99 10.03 0.72
CA ASN A 204 -33.44 9.76 2.08
C ASN A 204 -34.24 8.43 2.04
N ILE A 205 -33.57 7.35 2.42
CA ILE A 205 -34.14 6.01 2.40
C ILE A 205 -34.75 5.84 3.77
N ASP A 206 -36.07 5.99 3.84
CA ASP A 206 -36.85 5.62 5.00
C ASP A 206 -36.59 4.11 5.25
N VAL A 207 -35.60 3.82 6.04
CA VAL A 207 -35.35 2.47 6.54
C VAL A 207 -36.39 2.26 7.63
N GLY A 208 -37.63 2.01 7.22
CA GLY A 208 -38.71 1.67 8.13
C GLY A 208 -38.30 0.47 8.98
N GLY A 209 -37.96 0.73 10.21
CA GLY A 209 -37.59 -0.31 11.16
C GLY A 209 -36.98 0.28 12.40
N ASP A 210 -37.55 -0.03 13.54
CA ASP A 210 -37.17 0.33 14.89
C ASP A 210 -35.65 0.36 15.07
N GLY A 211 -35.18 1.50 15.57
CA GLY A 211 -33.77 1.84 15.73
C GLY A 211 -32.92 0.74 16.36
N VAL A 212 -32.31 -0.05 15.55
CA VAL A 212 -31.21 -0.93 15.95
C VAL A 212 -29.93 -0.14 15.72
N GLN A 213 -29.33 0.31 16.80
CA GLN A 213 -27.96 0.83 16.82
C GLN A 213 -27.06 -0.25 16.22
N GLN A 214 -26.49 -0.01 15.05
CA GLN A 214 -25.71 -1.02 14.38
C GLN A 214 -24.32 -0.50 14.03
N ASP A 215 -23.36 -1.11 14.71
CA ASP A 215 -21.95 -1.11 14.35
C ASP A 215 -21.63 -2.08 13.17
N GLU A 216 -22.62 -2.63 12.50
CA GLU A 216 -22.46 -3.60 11.42
C GLU A 216 -22.79 -2.98 10.06
N MET A 217 -21.82 -3.12 9.17
CA MET A 217 -21.92 -2.73 7.76
C MET A 217 -22.87 -3.70 7.05
N TYR A 218 -24.10 -3.26 6.80
CA TYR A 218 -25.05 -4.07 6.05
C TYR A 218 -24.59 -4.27 4.60
N LEU A 219 -24.35 -5.51 4.26
CA LEU A 219 -24.48 -5.97 2.88
C LEU A 219 -25.97 -5.88 2.54
N LEU A 220 -26.37 -4.81 1.88
CA LEU A 220 -27.74 -4.58 1.54
C LEU A 220 -28.19 -5.57 0.46
N ASP A 221 -29.32 -6.23 0.68
CA ASP A 221 -30.13 -6.88 -0.34
C ASP A 221 -30.75 -5.87 -1.37
N ALA A 222 -30.33 -4.61 -1.30
CA ALA A 222 -30.75 -3.62 -2.27
C ALA A 222 -30.08 -3.90 -3.62
N PRO A 223 -30.86 -3.89 -4.71
CA PRO A 223 -30.32 -4.11 -6.03
C PRO A 223 -29.26 -3.06 -6.33
N LEU A 224 -28.07 -3.52 -6.73
CA LEU A 224 -26.99 -2.65 -7.16
C LEU A 224 -27.45 -1.82 -8.36
N PRO A 225 -27.10 -0.53 -8.42
CA PRO A 225 -27.51 0.31 -9.53
C PRO A 225 -26.93 -0.20 -10.84
N ARG A 226 -27.70 -0.09 -11.90
CA ARG A 226 -27.20 -0.27 -13.26
C ARG A 226 -26.40 0.97 -13.62
N LEU A 227 -25.18 0.80 -14.12
CA LEU A 227 -24.31 1.91 -14.47
C LEU A 227 -24.05 1.91 -15.98
N GLU A 228 -24.18 3.05 -16.61
CA GLU A 228 -23.67 3.29 -17.94
C GLU A 228 -22.24 3.81 -17.86
N LEU A 229 -21.32 3.11 -18.50
CA LEU A 229 -19.91 3.46 -18.59
C LEU A 229 -19.66 4.04 -19.98
N THR A 230 -19.13 5.27 -20.05
CA THR A 230 -18.69 5.87 -21.31
C THR A 230 -17.17 5.75 -21.41
N TYR A 231 -16.69 5.33 -22.57
CA TYR A 231 -15.29 5.13 -22.85
C TYR A 231 -14.68 6.29 -23.64
N ALA A 232 -13.35 6.41 -23.63
CA ALA A 232 -12.63 7.47 -24.34
C ALA A 232 -12.89 7.51 -25.86
N ASN A 233 -13.26 6.39 -26.45
CA ASN A 233 -13.65 6.29 -27.86
C ASN A 233 -15.11 6.69 -28.16
N GLY A 234 -15.82 7.19 -27.15
CA GLY A 234 -17.23 7.60 -27.26
C GLY A 234 -18.25 6.45 -27.18
N SER A 235 -17.81 5.20 -27.14
CA SER A 235 -18.74 4.08 -26.92
C SER A 235 -19.26 4.05 -25.50
N SER A 236 -20.43 3.45 -25.29
CA SER A 236 -20.95 3.22 -23.94
C SER A 236 -21.35 1.75 -23.73
N ARG A 237 -21.33 1.34 -22.47
CA ARG A 237 -21.68 -0.01 -22.03
C ARG A 237 -22.39 0.04 -20.68
N ILE A 238 -23.38 -0.83 -20.50
CA ILE A 238 -24.02 -1.01 -19.20
C ILE A 238 -23.22 -2.03 -18.39
N ALA A 239 -22.65 -1.59 -17.27
CA ALA A 239 -22.12 -2.47 -16.27
C ALA A 239 -23.25 -3.14 -15.49
N ARG A 240 -23.19 -4.46 -15.39
CA ARG A 240 -24.17 -5.24 -14.63
C ARG A 240 -23.55 -5.63 -13.29
N ALA A 241 -24.35 -5.56 -12.24
CA ALA A 241 -24.02 -6.18 -10.98
C ALA A 241 -23.76 -7.69 -11.15
N PRO A 242 -23.00 -8.30 -10.25
CA PRO A 242 -22.73 -9.74 -10.28
C PRO A 242 -24.01 -10.57 -10.13
#